data_fc70ee2a08b6484d970f5fc326a15099
#
_entry.id   fc70ee2a08b6484d970f5fc326a15099
#
_cell.length_a   1.000
_cell.length_b   1.000
_cell.length_c   1.000
_cell.angle_alpha   90.00
_cell.angle_beta   90.00
_cell.angle_gamma   90.00
#
_symmetry.space_group_name_H-M   'P 1'
#
loop_
_entity.id
_entity.type
_entity.pdbx_description
1 polymer ?
#
loop_
_entity_poly.entity_id
_entity_poly.type
_entity_poly.pdbx_seq_one_letter_code
_entity_poly.pdbx_strand_id
1 'polypeptide(L)'
;MYKKIFMGIAAVAALTLVSCSSDDLNSLSDNSSKNEAISFDGYLGRSAVAVNGSRGSVLDINALKNSKDGFGVFGNYSSTDEKGFGSNLFNNQPVTYSSKDKKWEYTPLKYWSTEGHIDFLAYAPYVSGTTLTDSKINFTVADQVGNQKDLLWANVKDQTKTNNPVKFTFNHALAKIGYAVKKRCYR
;
A
#
# COMPACT_ATOMS: atom_id res chain seq x y z
N MET A 1 -21.30 82.14 -27.88
CA MET A 1 -22.10 80.92 -27.88
C MET A 1 -21.24 79.77 -28.49
N TYR A 2 -20.67 78.94 -27.69
CA TYR A 2 -19.74 77.91 -28.19
C TYR A 2 -20.42 76.55 -28.10
N LYS A 3 -20.57 75.86 -29.22
CA LYS A 3 -21.04 74.50 -29.32
C LYS A 3 -19.85 73.56 -29.05
N LYS A 4 -19.99 72.80 -28.03
CA LYS A 4 -19.02 71.73 -27.75
C LYS A 4 -19.47 70.40 -28.45
N ILE A 5 -18.60 69.93 -29.32
CA ILE A 5 -18.77 68.62 -30.01
C ILE A 5 -18.09 67.57 -29.17
N PHE A 6 -18.82 66.57 -28.69
CA PHE A 6 -18.27 65.42 -28.05
C PHE A 6 -18.01 64.33 -29.09
N MET A 7 -16.74 64.01 -29.26
CA MET A 7 -16.30 62.91 -30.08
C MET A 7 -16.22 61.63 -29.20
N GLY A 8 -17.10 60.65 -29.43
CA GLY A 8 -17.11 59.42 -28.77
C GLY A 8 -16.09 58.45 -29.41
N ILE A 9 -15.16 57.99 -28.62
CA ILE A 9 -14.23 56.92 -29.02
C ILE A 9 -14.85 55.58 -28.62
N ALA A 10 -15.24 54.75 -29.60
CA ALA A 10 -15.66 53.38 -29.39
C ALA A 10 -14.41 52.51 -29.27
N ALA A 11 -14.14 52.05 -28.07
CA ALA A 11 -13.11 51.05 -27.85
C ALA A 11 -13.68 49.65 -28.12
N VAL A 12 -13.21 49.01 -29.19
CA VAL A 12 -13.49 47.61 -29.47
C VAL A 12 -12.56 46.75 -28.63
N ALA A 13 -13.11 46.12 -27.60
CA ALA A 13 -12.39 45.12 -26.82
C ALA A 13 -12.40 43.77 -27.58
N ALA A 14 -11.30 43.43 -28.18
CA ALA A 14 -11.08 42.07 -28.71
C ALA A 14 -10.84 41.11 -27.55
N LEU A 15 -11.81 40.26 -27.28
CA LEU A 15 -11.65 39.12 -26.36
C LEU A 15 -10.86 38.03 -27.07
N THR A 16 -9.57 37.99 -26.79
CA THR A 16 -8.76 36.81 -27.12
C THR A 16 -9.03 35.72 -26.09
N LEU A 17 -9.77 34.69 -26.49
CA LEU A 17 -9.89 33.47 -25.72
C LEU A 17 -8.55 32.74 -25.81
N VAL A 18 -7.73 32.91 -24.78
CA VAL A 18 -6.57 32.05 -24.55
C VAL A 18 -7.11 30.74 -24.01
N SER A 19 -7.13 29.73 -24.86
CA SER A 19 -7.32 28.35 -24.45
C SER A 19 -6.09 27.93 -23.65
N CYS A 20 -6.18 28.01 -22.32
CA CYS A 20 -5.22 27.37 -21.45
C CYS A 20 -5.41 25.86 -21.54
N SER A 21 -4.52 25.20 -22.24
CA SER A 21 -4.32 23.76 -22.05
C SER A 21 -3.86 23.56 -20.60
N SER A 22 -4.55 22.68 -19.91
CA SER A 22 -4.46 22.46 -18.46
C SER A 22 -3.23 21.67 -17.99
N ASP A 23 -2.09 21.78 -18.67
CA ASP A 23 -0.91 20.98 -18.33
C ASP A 23 0.21 21.72 -17.59
N ASP A 24 0.09 23.06 -17.37
CA ASP A 24 1.19 23.83 -16.76
C ASP A 24 0.85 24.54 -15.44
N LEU A 25 -0.26 24.23 -14.78
CA LEU A 25 -0.58 24.85 -13.49
C LEU A 25 0.05 24.13 -12.29
N ASN A 26 0.93 23.15 -12.54
CA ASN A 26 1.62 22.44 -11.44
C ASN A 26 2.98 23.01 -11.07
N SER A 27 3.45 24.09 -11.70
CA SER A 27 4.79 24.60 -11.45
C SER A 27 4.87 25.92 -10.65
N LEU A 28 3.74 26.51 -10.24
CA LEU A 28 3.73 27.81 -9.51
C LEU A 28 3.00 27.78 -8.17
N SER A 29 2.74 26.61 -7.65
CA SER A 29 2.15 26.48 -6.33
C SER A 29 3.06 25.61 -5.49
N ASP A 30 3.96 26.24 -4.78
CA ASP A 30 3.95 26.14 -3.37
C ASP A 30 5.05 25.45 -2.64
N ASN A 31 5.72 26.30 -1.89
CA ASN A 31 6.21 26.06 -0.54
C ASN A 31 5.11 25.78 0.51
N SER A 32 3.94 25.30 0.14
CA SER A 32 3.06 24.69 1.12
C SER A 32 3.49 23.24 1.28
N SER A 33 3.87 22.87 2.48
CA SER A 33 4.18 21.52 2.92
C SER A 33 3.00 20.60 2.57
N LYS A 34 2.98 20.09 1.32
CA LYS A 34 2.03 19.05 0.94
C LYS A 34 2.34 17.86 1.83
N ASN A 35 1.44 17.57 2.74
CA ASN A 35 1.49 16.33 3.47
C ASN A 35 1.39 15.21 2.44
N GLU A 36 2.52 14.56 2.15
CA GLU A 36 2.55 13.47 1.20
C GLU A 36 1.86 12.26 1.79
N ALA A 37 0.94 11.68 1.02
CA ALA A 37 0.26 10.48 1.41
C ALA A 37 1.26 9.31 1.50
N ILE A 38 1.18 8.54 2.57
CA ILE A 38 1.93 7.31 2.71
C ILE A 38 1.42 6.32 1.67
N SER A 39 2.30 5.77 0.87
CA SER A 39 1.99 4.76 -0.14
C SER A 39 2.79 3.49 0.10
N PHE A 40 2.28 2.37 -0.40
CA PHE A 40 2.87 1.05 -0.19
C PHE A 40 3.22 0.38 -1.51
N ASP A 41 4.27 -0.44 -1.48
CA ASP A 41 4.58 -1.40 -2.54
C ASP A 41 4.93 -2.74 -1.90
N GLY A 42 4.49 -3.83 -2.54
CA GLY A 42 4.69 -5.19 -2.06
C GLY A 42 5.52 -6.00 -3.03
N TYR A 43 6.57 -6.61 -2.53
CA TYR A 43 7.42 -7.54 -3.24
C TYR A 43 7.50 -8.86 -2.48
N LEU A 44 7.51 -9.99 -3.18
CA LEU A 44 7.75 -11.29 -2.57
C LEU A 44 9.19 -11.73 -2.87
N GLY A 45 9.94 -12.01 -1.82
CA GLY A 45 11.30 -12.53 -1.93
C GLY A 45 11.36 -13.86 -2.69
N ARG A 46 12.53 -14.22 -3.21
CA ARG A 46 12.77 -15.39 -4.09
C ARG A 46 12.57 -16.76 -3.46
N SER A 47 11.60 -16.98 -2.60
CA SER A 47 11.42 -18.26 -1.91
C SER A 47 10.28 -19.14 -2.44
N ALA A 48 9.63 -18.78 -3.52
CA ALA A 48 8.58 -19.59 -4.11
C ALA A 48 9.19 -20.66 -5.04
N VAL A 49 9.64 -21.76 -4.50
CA VAL A 49 9.75 -23.01 -5.29
C VAL A 49 8.33 -23.52 -5.48
N ALA A 50 7.81 -23.40 -6.70
CA ALA A 50 6.54 -24.00 -7.08
C ALA A 50 6.66 -25.53 -6.94
N VAL A 51 6.16 -26.08 -5.85
CA VAL A 51 6.03 -27.54 -5.69
C VAL A 51 4.72 -27.95 -6.34
N ASN A 52 4.81 -28.45 -7.57
CA ASN A 52 3.68 -29.06 -8.26
C ASN A 52 3.09 -30.21 -7.43
N GLY A 53 1.81 -30.12 -7.13
CA GLY A 53 1.01 -31.28 -6.69
C GLY A 53 0.61 -31.29 -5.22
N SER A 54 0.70 -30.22 -4.45
CA SER A 54 0.26 -30.19 -3.06
C SER A 54 -0.99 -29.33 -2.85
N ARG A 55 -1.96 -29.89 -2.16
CA ARG A 55 -3.18 -29.19 -1.71
C ARG A 55 -2.80 -28.12 -0.68
N GLY A 56 -3.30 -26.90 -0.86
CA GLY A 56 -2.99 -25.71 -0.09
C GLY A 56 -2.36 -24.65 -1.02
N SER A 57 -2.82 -23.41 -0.95
CA SER A 57 -2.35 -22.32 -1.81
C SER A 57 -1.08 -21.72 -1.23
N VAL A 58 -0.02 -21.69 -2.02
CA VAL A 58 1.15 -20.83 -1.76
C VAL A 58 0.85 -19.50 -2.41
N LEU A 59 0.94 -18.42 -1.65
CA LEU A 59 0.77 -17.07 -2.17
C LEU A 59 2.04 -16.64 -2.89
N ASP A 60 1.91 -16.25 -4.15
CA ASP A 60 2.92 -15.47 -4.86
C ASP A 60 2.45 -14.02 -5.02
N ILE A 61 3.32 -13.18 -5.54
CA ILE A 61 2.99 -11.74 -5.69
C ILE A 61 1.83 -11.51 -6.67
N ASN A 62 1.66 -12.34 -7.68
CA ASN A 62 0.57 -12.24 -8.64
C ASN A 62 -0.74 -12.71 -8.00
N ALA A 63 -0.70 -13.80 -7.24
CA ALA A 63 -1.84 -14.26 -6.46
C ALA A 63 -2.26 -13.19 -5.45
N LEU A 64 -1.31 -12.53 -4.78
CA LEU A 64 -1.61 -11.46 -3.85
C LEU A 64 -2.22 -10.23 -4.54
N LYS A 65 -1.69 -9.81 -5.70
CA LYS A 65 -2.25 -8.71 -6.51
C LYS A 65 -3.65 -9.00 -7.05
N ASN A 66 -3.93 -10.25 -7.36
CA ASN A 66 -5.25 -10.69 -7.85
C ASN A 66 -6.22 -11.04 -6.70
N SER A 67 -5.74 -11.07 -5.47
CA SER A 67 -6.56 -11.35 -4.31
C SER A 67 -7.46 -10.15 -3.99
N LYS A 68 -8.71 -10.43 -3.64
CA LYS A 68 -9.62 -9.41 -3.11
C LYS A 68 -9.25 -8.98 -1.69
N ASP A 69 -8.56 -9.84 -0.97
CA ASP A 69 -8.20 -9.61 0.43
C ASP A 69 -6.98 -8.69 0.54
N GLY A 70 -6.02 -8.75 -0.40
CA GLY A 70 -4.79 -7.97 -0.33
C GLY A 70 -3.97 -8.28 0.92
N PHE A 71 -3.43 -7.25 1.57
CA PHE A 71 -2.67 -7.39 2.80
C PHE A 71 -3.11 -6.38 3.86
N GLY A 72 -2.85 -6.69 5.12
CA GLY A 72 -3.10 -5.82 6.26
C GLY A 72 -1.83 -5.11 6.71
N VAL A 73 -1.97 -3.85 7.13
CA VAL A 73 -0.87 -3.03 7.63
C VAL A 73 -1.15 -2.52 9.02
N PHE A 74 -0.16 -2.68 9.90
CA PHE A 74 -0.04 -1.97 11.17
C PHE A 74 1.09 -0.97 11.04
N GLY A 75 0.93 0.22 11.64
CA GLY A 75 1.94 1.26 11.62
C GLY A 75 1.99 2.01 12.93
N ASN A 76 3.18 2.07 13.50
CA ASN A 76 3.45 2.76 14.75
C ASN A 76 4.29 4.01 14.50
N TYR A 77 3.68 5.15 14.66
CA TYR A 77 4.37 6.42 14.63
C TYR A 77 5.02 6.71 15.99
N SER A 78 6.26 7.18 15.97
CA SER A 78 6.97 7.69 17.12
C SER A 78 7.67 9.01 16.78
N SER A 79 7.59 9.96 17.70
CA SER A 79 8.37 11.21 17.65
C SER A 79 9.69 11.12 18.41
N THR A 80 9.98 9.97 19.04
CA THR A 80 11.20 9.67 19.78
C THR A 80 11.97 8.56 19.07
N ASP A 81 13.16 8.23 19.55
CA ASP A 81 13.96 7.11 19.01
C ASP A 81 13.42 5.72 19.39
N GLU A 82 12.29 5.64 20.08
CA GLU A 82 11.65 4.37 20.40
C GLU A 82 11.16 3.67 19.16
N LYS A 83 11.63 2.46 18.96
CA LYS A 83 11.28 1.59 17.81
C LYS A 83 10.43 0.44 18.30
N GLY A 84 9.33 0.21 17.61
CA GLY A 84 8.45 -0.90 17.93
C GLY A 84 7.23 -0.96 17.04
N PHE A 85 6.74 -2.17 16.81
CA PHE A 85 5.51 -2.35 16.05
C PHE A 85 4.30 -2.06 16.94
N GLY A 86 3.38 -1.30 16.41
CA GLY A 86 2.15 -0.87 17.06
C GLY A 86 1.08 -0.50 16.04
N SER A 87 0.01 0.10 16.51
CA SER A 87 -1.17 0.38 15.71
C SER A 87 -1.73 1.79 15.89
N ASN A 88 -0.90 2.72 16.37
CA ASN A 88 -1.37 4.08 16.66
C ASN A 88 -1.68 4.90 15.39
N LEU A 89 -1.02 4.59 14.28
CA LEU A 89 -1.26 5.26 12.99
C LEU A 89 -2.04 4.36 12.03
N PHE A 90 -1.60 3.12 11.80
CA PHE A 90 -2.32 2.12 11.02
C PHE A 90 -2.71 0.95 11.93
N ASN A 91 -3.99 0.65 11.96
CA ASN A 91 -4.52 -0.44 12.75
C ASN A 91 -5.27 -1.42 11.85
N ASN A 92 -4.60 -2.50 11.47
CA ASN A 92 -5.13 -3.50 10.55
C ASN A 92 -5.74 -2.88 9.27
N GLN A 93 -5.02 -1.94 8.66
CA GLN A 93 -5.48 -1.25 7.47
C GLN A 93 -5.45 -2.20 6.27
N PRO A 94 -6.58 -2.48 5.62
CA PRO A 94 -6.60 -3.25 4.38
C PRO A 94 -5.96 -2.45 3.24
N VAL A 95 -5.11 -3.12 2.46
CA VAL A 95 -4.43 -2.59 1.28
C VAL A 95 -4.66 -3.56 0.13
N THR A 96 -5.26 -3.10 -0.94
CA THR A 96 -5.60 -3.90 -2.11
C THR A 96 -4.93 -3.37 -3.37
N TYR A 97 -4.74 -4.22 -4.37
CA TYR A 97 -4.09 -3.81 -5.62
C TYR A 97 -5.12 -3.35 -6.64
N SER A 98 -4.95 -2.12 -7.13
CA SER A 98 -5.71 -1.57 -8.25
C SER A 98 -5.06 -1.99 -9.56
N SER A 99 -5.68 -2.90 -10.29
CA SER A 99 -5.20 -3.30 -11.63
C SER A 99 -5.29 -2.16 -12.65
N LYS A 100 -6.22 -1.22 -12.44
CA LYS A 100 -6.39 -0.05 -13.29
C LYS A 100 -5.21 0.91 -13.12
N ASP A 101 -4.88 1.24 -11.87
CA ASP A 101 -3.87 2.25 -11.53
C ASP A 101 -2.48 1.63 -11.30
N LYS A 102 -2.40 0.29 -11.35
CA LYS A 102 -1.17 -0.52 -11.17
C LYS A 102 -0.44 -0.21 -9.87
N LYS A 103 -1.19 0.06 -8.82
CA LYS A 103 -0.66 0.41 -7.50
C LYS A 103 -1.46 -0.21 -6.37
N TRP A 104 -0.88 -0.26 -5.19
CA TRP A 104 -1.56 -0.63 -3.96
C TRP A 104 -2.32 0.57 -3.41
N GLU A 105 -3.56 0.35 -3.00
CA GLU A 105 -4.47 1.40 -2.54
C GLU A 105 -5.12 1.04 -1.21
N TYR A 106 -5.41 2.07 -0.43
CA TYR A 106 -6.13 1.95 0.83
C TYR A 106 -6.91 3.25 1.11
N THR A 107 -7.90 3.15 1.97
CA THR A 107 -8.69 4.30 2.40
C THR A 107 -9.10 4.14 3.88
N PRO A 108 -9.13 5.22 4.69
CA PRO A 108 -8.76 6.61 4.35
C PRO A 108 -7.24 6.79 4.21
N LEU A 109 -6.81 7.74 3.38
CA LEU A 109 -5.40 8.05 3.22
C LEU A 109 -4.80 8.62 4.50
N LYS A 110 -3.55 8.24 4.78
CA LYS A 110 -2.74 8.77 5.86
C LYS A 110 -1.49 9.44 5.30
N TYR A 111 -0.98 10.40 6.01
CA TYR A 111 0.08 11.28 5.54
C TYR A 111 1.30 11.18 6.44
N TRP A 112 2.46 11.44 5.85
CA TRP A 112 3.70 11.52 6.60
C TRP A 112 3.66 12.70 7.57
N SER A 113 4.18 12.48 8.77
CA SER A 113 4.55 13.58 9.67
C SER A 113 5.82 14.26 9.16
N THR A 114 6.01 15.52 9.50
CA THR A 114 7.26 16.25 9.22
C THR A 114 8.42 15.77 10.08
N GLU A 115 8.12 15.20 11.24
CA GLU A 115 9.08 14.74 12.24
C GLU A 115 8.76 13.31 12.66
N GLY A 116 9.75 12.64 13.28
CA GLY A 116 9.59 11.29 13.77
C GLY A 116 9.71 10.23 12.68
N HIS A 117 9.37 9.01 13.03
CA HIS A 117 9.42 7.85 12.13
C HIS A 117 8.22 6.94 12.34
N ILE A 118 8.05 5.99 11.42
CA ILE A 118 7.00 4.98 11.47
C ILE A 118 7.63 3.61 11.29
N ASP A 119 7.30 2.69 12.21
CA ASP A 119 7.60 1.27 12.09
C ASP A 119 6.37 0.54 11.54
N PHE A 120 6.53 -0.17 10.43
CA PHE A 120 5.44 -0.89 9.78
C PHE A 120 5.59 -2.40 9.92
N LEU A 121 4.46 -3.07 10.16
CA LEU A 121 4.28 -4.51 10.04
C LEU A 121 3.15 -4.77 9.04
N ALA A 122 3.42 -5.61 8.04
CA ALA A 122 2.43 -6.04 7.06
C ALA A 122 2.29 -7.56 7.06
N TYR A 123 1.09 -8.07 6.76
CA TYR A 123 0.82 -9.49 6.64
C TYR A 123 -0.22 -9.76 5.54
N ALA A 124 -0.15 -10.93 4.92
CA ALA A 124 -1.12 -11.34 3.91
C ALA A 124 -1.49 -12.84 4.05
N PRO A 125 -2.72 -13.22 3.71
CA PRO A 125 -3.83 -12.37 3.26
C PRO A 125 -4.40 -11.52 4.40
N TYR A 126 -5.02 -10.40 4.06
CA TYR A 126 -5.74 -9.59 5.04
C TYR A 126 -6.89 -10.38 5.69
N VAL A 127 -7.03 -10.22 7.00
CA VAL A 127 -8.15 -10.77 7.78
C VAL A 127 -8.74 -9.65 8.64
N SER A 128 -10.04 -9.41 8.49
CA SER A 128 -10.74 -8.42 9.30
C SER A 128 -10.69 -8.81 10.78
N GLY A 129 -10.53 -7.81 11.65
CA GLY A 129 -10.48 -8.03 13.10
C GLY A 129 -9.15 -8.54 13.64
N THR A 130 -8.13 -8.72 12.79
CA THR A 130 -6.78 -9.03 13.27
C THR A 130 -6.25 -7.88 14.15
N THR A 131 -5.70 -8.23 15.29
CA THR A 131 -5.12 -7.29 16.24
C THR A 131 -3.63 -7.54 16.40
N LEU A 132 -2.91 -6.47 16.72
CA LEU A 132 -1.51 -6.53 17.10
C LEU A 132 -1.41 -6.52 18.63
N THR A 133 -0.84 -7.58 19.20
CA THR A 133 -0.58 -7.70 20.63
C THR A 133 0.89 -8.00 20.84
N ASP A 134 1.56 -7.24 21.68
CA ASP A 134 3.01 -7.38 21.94
C ASP A 134 3.85 -7.46 20.64
N SER A 135 3.55 -6.59 19.69
CA SER A 135 4.20 -6.56 18.37
C SER A 135 4.02 -7.86 17.55
N LYS A 136 3.01 -8.65 17.85
CA LYS A 136 2.71 -9.93 17.19
C LYS A 136 1.27 -9.96 16.70
N ILE A 137 1.06 -10.64 15.59
CA ILE A 137 -0.27 -11.02 15.11
C ILE A 137 -0.52 -12.50 15.40
N ASN A 138 -1.74 -12.83 15.80
CA ASN A 138 -2.16 -14.20 15.98
C ASN A 138 -2.73 -14.73 14.67
N PHE A 139 -2.23 -15.88 14.22
CA PHE A 139 -2.70 -16.56 13.03
C PHE A 139 -2.99 -18.02 13.34
N THR A 140 -4.17 -18.48 12.92
CA THR A 140 -4.57 -19.88 13.11
C THR A 140 -4.53 -20.62 11.79
N VAL A 141 -3.76 -21.68 11.74
CA VAL A 141 -3.73 -22.60 10.59
C VAL A 141 -4.97 -23.49 10.66
N ALA A 142 -5.73 -23.58 9.56
CA ALA A 142 -6.92 -24.40 9.51
C ALA A 142 -6.57 -25.90 9.62
N ASP A 143 -7.39 -26.66 10.33
CA ASP A 143 -7.20 -28.11 10.53
C ASP A 143 -7.29 -28.88 9.20
N GLN A 144 -8.22 -28.46 8.32
CA GLN A 144 -8.38 -29.10 7.02
C GLN A 144 -7.39 -28.50 6.00
N VAL A 145 -6.59 -29.34 5.39
CA VAL A 145 -5.53 -28.97 4.43
C VAL A 145 -6.08 -28.12 3.27
N GLY A 146 -7.30 -28.40 2.80
CA GLY A 146 -7.92 -27.62 1.72
C GLY A 146 -8.22 -26.17 2.08
N ASN A 147 -8.35 -25.86 3.37
CA ASN A 147 -8.66 -24.54 3.90
C ASN A 147 -7.40 -23.80 4.43
N GLN A 148 -6.26 -24.48 4.44
CA GLN A 148 -5.01 -23.86 4.89
C GLN A 148 -4.57 -22.77 3.90
N LYS A 149 -4.39 -21.58 4.42
CA LYS A 149 -3.85 -20.43 3.67
C LYS A 149 -2.40 -20.22 4.06
N ASP A 150 -1.60 -19.83 3.09
CA ASP A 150 -0.23 -19.37 3.35
C ASP A 150 -0.27 -18.03 4.07
N LEU A 151 0.67 -17.82 4.96
CA LEU A 151 0.84 -16.56 5.67
C LEU A 151 2.14 -15.91 5.23
N LEU A 152 2.00 -14.71 4.69
CA LEU A 152 3.12 -13.83 4.38
C LEU A 152 3.24 -12.74 5.43
N TRP A 153 4.45 -12.33 5.72
CA TRP A 153 4.72 -11.20 6.61
C TRP A 153 5.90 -10.36 6.10
N ALA A 154 5.87 -9.09 6.42
CA ALA A 154 6.95 -8.16 6.16
C ALA A 154 7.01 -7.10 7.27
N ASN A 155 8.20 -6.60 7.54
CA ASN A 155 8.36 -5.43 8.41
C ASN A 155 9.36 -4.45 7.80
N VAL A 156 9.14 -3.19 8.08
CA VAL A 156 10.04 -2.11 7.71
C VAL A 156 10.05 -1.12 8.84
N LYS A 157 11.23 -0.83 9.37
CA LYS A 157 11.39 0.07 10.52
C LYS A 157 11.98 1.41 10.09
N ASP A 158 11.80 2.40 10.96
CA ASP A 158 12.48 3.68 10.87
C ASP A 158 12.18 4.43 9.57
N GLN A 159 10.92 4.37 9.14
CA GLN A 159 10.51 5.03 7.91
C GLN A 159 10.16 6.49 8.19
N THR A 160 10.79 7.37 7.45
CA THR A 160 10.58 8.82 7.51
C THR A 160 9.91 9.32 6.24
N LYS A 161 9.48 10.56 6.25
CA LYS A 161 8.83 11.21 5.11
C LYS A 161 9.60 11.00 3.81
N THR A 162 8.92 10.45 2.79
CA THR A 162 9.47 10.18 1.47
C THR A 162 8.36 10.22 0.42
N ASN A 163 8.73 10.54 -0.82
CA ASN A 163 7.84 10.48 -1.99
C ASN A 163 7.75 9.06 -2.57
N ASN A 164 8.58 8.14 -2.08
CA ASN A 164 8.57 6.77 -2.55
C ASN A 164 7.63 5.91 -1.72
N PRO A 165 7.01 4.88 -2.31
CA PRO A 165 6.26 3.89 -1.57
C PRO A 165 7.13 3.16 -0.53
N VAL A 166 6.56 2.90 0.64
CA VAL A 166 7.14 1.97 1.62
C VAL A 166 7.14 0.58 1.02
N LYS A 167 8.32 -0.02 0.87
CA LYS A 167 8.51 -1.31 0.19
C LYS A 167 8.46 -2.46 1.19
N PHE A 168 7.43 -3.27 1.10
CA PHE A 168 7.33 -4.52 1.86
C PHE A 168 7.95 -5.69 1.10
N THR A 169 9.00 -6.29 1.64
CA THR A 169 9.52 -7.58 1.17
C THR A 169 8.89 -8.70 1.98
N PHE A 170 7.87 -9.32 1.42
CA PHE A 170 7.14 -10.39 2.08
C PHE A 170 7.95 -11.69 2.13
N ASN A 171 7.85 -12.37 3.26
CA ASN A 171 8.42 -13.69 3.52
C ASN A 171 7.30 -14.65 3.93
N HIS A 172 7.44 -15.92 3.57
CA HIS A 172 6.53 -16.94 4.06
C HIS A 172 6.78 -17.20 5.55
N ALA A 173 5.71 -17.17 6.33
CA ALA A 173 5.76 -17.47 7.77
C ALA A 173 5.61 -18.98 8.04
N LEU A 174 5.04 -19.72 7.10
CA LEU A 174 4.72 -21.14 7.23
C LEU A 174 5.59 -21.99 6.30
N ALA A 175 5.88 -23.20 6.72
CA ALA A 175 6.51 -24.22 5.89
C ALA A 175 5.47 -25.25 5.45
N LYS A 176 5.52 -25.67 4.18
CA LYS A 176 4.68 -26.71 3.63
C LYS A 176 5.45 -28.03 3.62
N ILE A 177 4.94 -29.04 4.31
CA ILE A 177 5.51 -30.37 4.36
C ILE A 177 4.62 -31.32 3.58
N GLY A 178 5.21 -32.08 2.67
CA GLY A 178 4.54 -33.16 1.93
C GLY A 178 5.31 -34.47 2.09
N TYR A 179 4.58 -35.59 2.13
CA TYR A 179 5.17 -36.90 2.11
C TYR A 179 4.44 -37.82 1.12
N ALA A 180 5.17 -38.73 0.52
CA ALA A 180 4.61 -39.73 -0.38
C ALA A 180 4.81 -41.12 0.23
N VAL A 181 3.72 -41.88 0.37
CA VAL A 181 3.77 -43.28 0.83
C VAL A 181 3.76 -44.19 -0.38
N LYS A 182 4.77 -45.05 -0.50
CA LYS A 182 4.84 -46.09 -1.53
C LYS A 182 4.57 -47.46 -0.90
N LYS A 183 3.57 -48.17 -1.40
CA LYS A 183 3.33 -49.54 -1.02
C LYS A 183 4.45 -50.44 -1.61
N ARG A 184 5.20 -51.10 -0.77
CA ARG A 184 6.18 -52.11 -1.21
C ARG A 184 5.47 -53.48 -1.26
N CYS A 185 5.25 -54.01 -2.45
CA CYS A 185 4.78 -55.39 -2.60
C CYS A 185 5.97 -56.32 -2.43
N TYR A 186 5.97 -57.10 -1.37
CA TYR A 186 6.86 -58.26 -1.25
C TYR A 186 6.26 -59.40 -2.08
N ARG A 187 7.03 -59.98 -3.01
CA ARG A 187 6.75 -61.26 -3.69
C ARG A 187 7.27 -62.39 -2.86
#